data_cfad042c34583d6e40abe62273378937
#
_entry.id   cfad042c34583d6e40abe62273378937
#
_cell.length_a   1.000
_cell.length_b   1.000
_cell.length_c   1.000
_cell.angle_alpha   90.00
_cell.angle_beta   90.00
_cell.angle_gamma   90.00
#
_symmetry.space_group_name_H-M   'P 1'
#
loop_
_entity.id
_entity.type
_entity.pdbx_description
1 polymer ?
#
loop_
_entity_poly.entity_id
_entity_poly.type
_entity_poly.pdbx_seq_one_letter_code
_entity_poly.pdbx_strand_id
1 'polypeptide(L)'
;MKKIALINDLSGFGNCSLTAAIPVISALGLEACPLPTAILTAQTGFPGYYCDDYTDRMDFFTSKWADMGVRFDGICSGYLASPSQIAKVKNFLNEFQKPDTLYLMDPVLGDHGRPHPFCTDAFIKGMRELSELATVITPNLTEACLLADIPYDDLYAHRYEEDYLPRIQDMCITLLERSSKTQTVIVTGILQEDADGLYVTNLAVSREEFACTSTPYTGVSFSGTGDLFASAICGYLVNGTPLQEAMDRTVDFLQPAIEEATNNAIPRDFGIPFQKYLSRLI
;
A
#
# COMPACT_ATOMS: atom_id res chain seq x y z
N MET A 1 8.13 -1.23 -23.00
CA MET A 1 7.79 -0.50 -21.75
C MET A 1 7.36 -1.52 -20.73
N LYS A 2 7.90 -1.47 -19.50
CA LYS A 2 7.46 -2.32 -18.39
C LYS A 2 6.02 -1.99 -18.00
N LYS A 3 5.25 -3.01 -17.59
CA LYS A 3 3.82 -2.92 -17.28
C LYS A 3 3.54 -3.30 -15.84
N ILE A 4 2.67 -2.55 -15.18
CA ILE A 4 2.17 -2.87 -13.84
C ILE A 4 0.66 -3.03 -13.88
N ALA A 5 0.16 -4.19 -13.44
CA ALA A 5 -1.26 -4.39 -13.16
C ALA A 5 -1.60 -3.72 -11.83
N LEU A 6 -2.58 -2.82 -11.84
CA LEU A 6 -3.05 -2.10 -10.66
C LEU A 6 -4.43 -2.62 -10.26
N ILE A 7 -4.52 -3.38 -9.19
CA ILE A 7 -5.77 -4.00 -8.67
C ILE A 7 -6.23 -3.21 -7.46
N ASN A 8 -7.13 -2.25 -7.65
CA ASN A 8 -7.61 -1.36 -6.60
C ASN A 8 -8.96 -0.76 -7.00
N ASP A 9 -9.65 -0.06 -6.09
CA ASP A 9 -10.87 0.67 -6.47
C ASP A 9 -10.56 1.91 -7.32
N LEU A 10 -11.59 2.36 -8.04
CA LEU A 10 -11.58 3.64 -8.76
C LEU A 10 -12.53 4.61 -8.06
N SER A 11 -11.98 5.46 -7.20
CA SER A 11 -12.72 6.54 -6.55
C SER A 11 -12.77 7.78 -7.44
N GLY A 12 -13.99 8.24 -7.78
CA GLY A 12 -14.21 9.38 -8.66
C GLY A 12 -13.79 10.72 -8.03
N PHE A 13 -13.88 10.83 -6.70
CA PHE A 13 -13.45 11.99 -5.95
C PHE A 13 -12.60 11.57 -4.74
N GLY A 14 -11.53 12.31 -4.47
CA GLY A 14 -10.46 11.98 -3.52
C GLY A 14 -9.19 11.53 -4.26
N ASN A 15 -8.03 11.89 -3.69
CA ASN A 15 -6.71 11.55 -4.25
C ASN A 15 -6.22 10.22 -3.67
N CYS A 16 -6.83 9.10 -4.08
CA CYS A 16 -6.55 7.76 -3.54
C CYS A 16 -6.68 6.67 -4.62
N SER A 17 -6.37 5.45 -4.28
CA SER A 17 -6.60 4.24 -5.06
C SER A 17 -6.09 4.35 -6.50
N LEU A 18 -6.84 3.91 -7.53
CA LEU A 18 -6.41 3.99 -8.93
C LEU A 18 -6.18 5.41 -9.44
N THR A 19 -6.93 6.41 -8.94
CA THR A 19 -6.74 7.81 -9.34
C THR A 19 -5.40 8.39 -8.85
N ALA A 20 -4.84 7.84 -7.78
CA ALA A 20 -3.50 8.14 -7.29
C ALA A 20 -2.43 7.25 -7.95
N ALA A 21 -2.67 5.95 -8.07
CA ALA A 21 -1.70 4.98 -8.57
C ALA A 21 -1.34 5.19 -10.05
N ILE A 22 -2.33 5.40 -10.91
CA ILE A 22 -2.11 5.53 -12.36
C ILE A 22 -1.13 6.67 -12.71
N PRO A 23 -1.30 7.92 -12.24
CA PRO A 23 -0.36 8.98 -12.54
C PRO A 23 1.04 8.77 -11.95
N VAL A 24 1.16 8.15 -10.77
CA VAL A 24 2.45 7.82 -10.15
C VAL A 24 3.22 6.82 -11.01
N ILE A 25 2.59 5.70 -11.38
CA ILE A 25 3.21 4.68 -12.24
C ILE A 25 3.59 5.26 -13.60
N SER A 26 2.71 6.11 -14.18
CA SER A 26 2.98 6.75 -15.47
C SER A 26 4.15 7.73 -15.39
N ALA A 27 4.27 8.52 -14.30
CA ALA A 27 5.40 9.44 -14.08
C ALA A 27 6.75 8.70 -13.97
N LEU A 28 6.73 7.47 -13.42
CA LEU A 28 7.92 6.59 -13.35
C LEU A 28 8.26 5.92 -14.69
N GLY A 29 7.60 6.28 -15.80
CA GLY A 29 7.86 5.76 -17.13
C GLY A 29 7.35 4.33 -17.37
N LEU A 30 6.38 3.88 -16.59
CA LEU A 30 5.78 2.55 -16.64
C LEU A 30 4.34 2.60 -17.18
N GLU A 31 3.90 1.52 -17.80
CA GLU A 31 2.53 1.39 -18.28
C GLU A 31 1.63 0.90 -17.14
N ALA A 32 0.69 1.75 -16.71
CA ALA A 32 -0.33 1.41 -15.72
C ALA A 32 -1.48 0.66 -16.38
N CYS A 33 -1.79 -0.55 -15.91
CA CYS A 33 -2.88 -1.40 -16.40
C CYS A 33 -3.91 -1.59 -15.28
N PRO A 34 -4.95 -0.72 -15.18
CA PRO A 34 -5.90 -0.77 -14.07
C PRO A 34 -6.89 -1.92 -14.19
N LEU A 35 -7.08 -2.68 -13.09
CA LEU A 35 -8.14 -3.64 -12.87
C LEU A 35 -8.97 -3.15 -11.67
N PRO A 36 -10.13 -2.51 -11.91
CA PRO A 36 -10.97 -2.00 -10.84
C PRO A 36 -11.58 -3.12 -9.97
N THR A 37 -11.53 -2.98 -8.65
CA THR A 37 -12.24 -3.84 -7.69
C THR A 37 -13.62 -3.29 -7.34
N ALA A 38 -13.76 -1.96 -7.38
CA ALA A 38 -15.00 -1.22 -7.22
C ALA A 38 -14.91 0.12 -7.95
N ILE A 39 -16.05 0.72 -8.28
CA ILE A 39 -16.14 2.10 -8.77
C ILE A 39 -16.97 2.90 -7.79
N LEU A 40 -16.37 3.93 -7.20
CA LEU A 40 -16.99 4.77 -6.19
C LEU A 40 -17.18 6.20 -6.71
N THR A 41 -18.29 6.84 -6.36
CA THR A 41 -18.50 8.27 -6.67
C THR A 41 -17.51 9.16 -5.93
N ALA A 42 -17.13 8.76 -4.71
CA ALA A 42 -16.09 9.36 -3.89
C ALA A 42 -15.48 8.28 -3.00
N GLN A 43 -14.27 8.50 -2.48
CA GLN A 43 -13.64 7.58 -1.54
C GLN A 43 -14.47 7.42 -0.25
N THR A 44 -14.26 6.31 0.46
CA THR A 44 -15.14 5.86 1.57
C THR A 44 -15.21 6.77 2.79
N GLY A 45 -14.31 7.74 2.94
CA GLY A 45 -14.37 8.77 3.98
C GLY A 45 -15.48 9.81 3.78
N PHE A 46 -15.98 9.95 2.54
CA PHE A 46 -17.11 10.87 2.28
C PHE A 46 -18.44 10.19 2.58
N PRO A 47 -19.36 10.87 3.32
CA PRO A 47 -20.67 10.30 3.58
C PRO A 47 -21.51 10.20 2.31
N GLY A 48 -22.28 9.11 2.18
CA GLY A 48 -23.25 8.95 1.09
C GLY A 48 -22.63 8.64 -0.29
N TYR A 49 -21.40 8.14 -0.35
CA TYR A 49 -20.84 7.66 -1.61
C TYR A 49 -21.65 6.48 -2.14
N TYR A 50 -21.74 6.37 -3.48
CA TYR A 50 -22.24 5.19 -4.16
C TYR A 50 -21.04 4.32 -4.56
N CYS A 51 -21.21 3.00 -4.41
CA CYS A 51 -20.21 2.00 -4.78
C CYS A 51 -20.83 0.95 -5.70
N ASP A 52 -20.27 0.80 -6.91
CA ASP A 52 -20.53 -0.32 -7.81
C ASP A 52 -19.43 -1.37 -7.59
N ASP A 53 -19.82 -2.52 -7.01
CA ASP A 53 -18.91 -3.66 -6.79
C ASP A 53 -18.57 -4.31 -8.14
N TYR A 54 -17.26 -4.38 -8.43
CA TYR A 54 -16.76 -4.90 -9.70
C TYR A 54 -16.39 -6.40 -9.66
N THR A 55 -16.72 -7.09 -8.58
CA THR A 55 -16.33 -8.49 -8.33
C THR A 55 -16.63 -9.39 -9.54
N ASP A 56 -17.84 -9.32 -10.09
CA ASP A 56 -18.25 -10.18 -11.22
C ASP A 56 -17.57 -9.81 -12.55
N ARG A 57 -16.94 -8.65 -12.62
CA ARG A 57 -16.28 -8.15 -13.84
C ARG A 57 -14.77 -8.39 -13.85
N MET A 58 -14.15 -8.66 -12.69
CA MET A 58 -12.70 -8.88 -12.59
C MET A 58 -12.21 -10.03 -13.48
N ASP A 59 -12.98 -11.12 -13.61
CA ASP A 59 -12.60 -12.26 -14.42
C ASP A 59 -12.55 -11.93 -15.92
N PHE A 60 -13.34 -10.94 -16.40
CA PHE A 60 -13.26 -10.50 -17.80
C PHE A 60 -11.91 -9.85 -18.12
N PHE A 61 -11.35 -9.08 -17.17
CA PHE A 61 -10.00 -8.51 -17.32
C PHE A 61 -8.96 -9.62 -17.37
N THR A 62 -8.99 -10.54 -16.40
CA THR A 62 -8.05 -11.67 -16.31
C THR A 62 -8.09 -12.49 -17.60
N SER A 63 -9.28 -12.93 -18.04
CA SER A 63 -9.44 -13.73 -19.24
C SER A 63 -8.99 -12.99 -20.50
N LYS A 64 -9.38 -11.71 -20.64
CA LYS A 64 -9.02 -10.93 -21.82
C LYS A 64 -7.52 -10.68 -21.92
N TRP A 65 -6.86 -10.37 -20.80
CA TRP A 65 -5.42 -10.15 -20.80
C TRP A 65 -4.63 -11.44 -21.01
N ALA A 66 -5.15 -12.58 -20.52
CA ALA A 66 -4.57 -13.89 -20.80
C ALA A 66 -4.69 -14.22 -22.31
N ASP A 67 -5.86 -14.02 -22.92
CA ASP A 67 -6.08 -14.22 -24.38
C ASP A 67 -5.15 -13.35 -25.23
N MET A 68 -4.83 -12.15 -24.76
CA MET A 68 -3.89 -11.24 -25.42
C MET A 68 -2.42 -11.60 -25.18
N GLY A 69 -2.12 -12.56 -24.31
CA GLY A 69 -0.75 -12.93 -23.92
C GLY A 69 -0.01 -11.81 -23.19
N VAL A 70 -0.75 -10.98 -22.41
CA VAL A 70 -0.14 -9.88 -21.65
C VAL A 70 0.82 -10.43 -20.59
N ARG A 71 1.94 -9.74 -20.40
CA ARG A 71 2.88 -10.00 -19.30
C ARG A 71 3.06 -8.74 -18.47
N PHE A 72 3.18 -8.93 -17.17
CA PHE A 72 3.40 -7.85 -16.21
C PHE A 72 4.78 -7.99 -15.56
N ASP A 73 5.50 -6.86 -15.47
CA ASP A 73 6.74 -6.75 -14.71
C ASP A 73 6.44 -6.53 -13.21
N GLY A 74 5.28 -5.93 -12.92
CA GLY A 74 4.77 -5.74 -11.58
C GLY A 74 3.25 -5.91 -11.48
N ILE A 75 2.80 -6.28 -10.29
CA ILE A 75 1.40 -6.32 -9.88
C ILE A 75 1.34 -5.54 -8.57
N CYS A 76 0.41 -4.60 -8.45
CA CYS A 76 0.16 -3.85 -7.22
C CYS A 76 -1.31 -3.99 -6.85
N SER A 77 -1.62 -4.50 -5.66
CA SER A 77 -2.99 -4.62 -5.17
C SER A 77 -3.20 -3.76 -3.92
N GLY A 78 -4.36 -3.15 -3.83
CA GLY A 78 -4.82 -2.36 -2.69
C GLY A 78 -6.17 -2.84 -2.20
N TYR A 79 -7.17 -1.95 -2.16
CA TYR A 79 -8.50 -2.23 -1.63
C TYR A 79 -9.21 -3.39 -2.33
N LEU A 80 -9.69 -4.33 -1.52
CA LEU A 80 -10.56 -5.43 -1.92
C LEU A 80 -11.84 -5.39 -1.07
N ALA A 81 -13.00 -5.52 -1.73
CA ALA A 81 -14.29 -5.35 -1.07
C ALA A 81 -14.79 -6.62 -0.34
N SER A 82 -14.27 -7.80 -0.68
CA SER A 82 -14.84 -9.08 -0.21
C SER A 82 -13.88 -10.26 -0.28
N PRO A 83 -14.12 -11.35 0.47
CA PRO A 83 -13.36 -12.59 0.32
C PRO A 83 -13.38 -13.18 -1.09
N SER A 84 -14.46 -12.95 -1.86
CA SER A 84 -14.54 -13.41 -3.26
C SER A 84 -13.53 -12.66 -4.15
N GLN A 85 -13.29 -11.38 -3.91
CA GLN A 85 -12.25 -10.63 -4.62
C GLN A 85 -10.84 -11.14 -4.28
N ILE A 86 -10.58 -11.54 -3.03
CA ILE A 86 -9.31 -12.19 -2.67
C ILE A 86 -9.07 -13.44 -3.53
N ALA A 87 -10.10 -14.28 -3.69
CA ALA A 87 -10.00 -15.46 -4.54
C ALA A 87 -9.71 -15.10 -6.01
N LYS A 88 -10.33 -14.03 -6.53
CA LYS A 88 -10.07 -13.55 -7.90
C LYS A 88 -8.66 -13.00 -8.06
N VAL A 89 -8.13 -12.29 -7.07
CA VAL A 89 -6.73 -11.84 -7.08
C VAL A 89 -5.77 -13.03 -7.05
N LYS A 90 -6.05 -14.07 -6.23
CA LYS A 90 -5.25 -15.31 -6.26
C LYS A 90 -5.26 -15.98 -7.64
N ASN A 91 -6.42 -16.02 -8.31
CA ASN A 91 -6.51 -16.54 -9.68
C ASN A 91 -5.71 -15.67 -10.67
N PHE A 92 -5.79 -14.33 -10.54
CA PHE A 92 -5.00 -13.41 -11.34
C PHE A 92 -3.50 -13.63 -11.16
N LEU A 93 -3.03 -13.80 -9.90
CA LEU A 93 -1.64 -14.10 -9.60
C LEU A 93 -1.18 -15.45 -10.19
N ASN A 94 -2.02 -16.49 -10.12
CA ASN A 94 -1.72 -17.78 -10.74
C ASN A 94 -1.49 -17.67 -12.26
N GLU A 95 -2.22 -16.79 -12.93
CA GLU A 95 -2.07 -16.57 -14.37
C GLU A 95 -0.85 -15.70 -14.71
N PHE A 96 -0.68 -14.57 -13.99
CA PHE A 96 0.23 -13.51 -14.42
C PHE A 96 1.51 -13.36 -13.59
N GLN A 97 1.55 -13.84 -12.33
CA GLN A 97 2.75 -13.75 -11.51
C GLN A 97 3.78 -14.82 -11.96
N LYS A 98 4.83 -14.36 -12.60
CA LYS A 98 5.99 -15.18 -12.99
C LYS A 98 7.12 -15.00 -11.98
N PRO A 99 8.20 -15.79 -12.02
CA PRO A 99 9.32 -15.69 -11.05
C PRO A 99 9.98 -14.29 -10.98
N ASP A 100 9.94 -13.54 -12.07
CA ASP A 100 10.48 -12.20 -12.22
C ASP A 100 9.43 -11.08 -12.05
N THR A 101 8.17 -11.43 -11.84
CA THR A 101 7.09 -10.45 -11.60
C THR A 101 7.07 -10.04 -10.14
N LEU A 102 7.33 -8.77 -9.85
CA LEU A 102 7.16 -8.22 -8.51
C LEU A 102 5.66 -8.15 -8.18
N TYR A 103 5.25 -8.72 -7.05
CA TYR A 103 3.92 -8.48 -6.50
C TYR A 103 4.00 -7.67 -5.21
N LEU A 104 3.52 -6.43 -5.25
CA LEU A 104 3.35 -5.58 -4.08
C LEU A 104 1.89 -5.61 -3.64
N MET A 105 1.66 -5.90 -2.37
CA MET A 105 0.35 -5.88 -1.74
C MET A 105 0.29 -4.79 -0.67
N ASP A 106 -0.62 -3.85 -0.86
CA ASP A 106 -1.04 -2.88 0.17
C ASP A 106 -2.29 -3.43 0.88
N PRO A 107 -2.17 -3.91 2.11
CA PRO A 107 -3.25 -4.65 2.78
C PRO A 107 -4.22 -3.71 3.48
N VAL A 108 -5.19 -3.17 2.76
CA VAL A 108 -6.20 -2.27 3.32
C VAL A 108 -7.11 -3.02 4.30
N LEU A 109 -6.71 -3.06 5.59
CA LEU A 109 -7.37 -3.84 6.65
C LEU A 109 -7.87 -2.98 7.82
N GLY A 110 -7.22 -1.88 8.13
CA GLY A 110 -7.58 -1.08 9.28
C GLY A 110 -6.62 0.07 9.57
N ASP A 111 -6.96 0.88 10.56
CA ASP A 111 -6.15 2.00 11.01
C ASP A 111 -6.38 2.28 12.50
N HIS A 112 -5.41 2.93 13.16
CA HIS A 112 -5.48 3.29 14.59
C HIS A 112 -5.86 2.13 15.53
N GLY A 113 -5.29 0.96 15.31
CA GLY A 113 -5.49 -0.23 16.12
C GLY A 113 -6.83 -0.96 15.87
N ARG A 114 -7.61 -0.57 14.86
CA ARG A 114 -8.92 -1.15 14.59
C ARG A 114 -9.05 -1.61 13.14
N PRO A 115 -9.60 -2.81 12.90
CA PRO A 115 -9.96 -3.23 11.55
C PRO A 115 -11.08 -2.35 11.00
N HIS A 116 -11.10 -2.16 9.67
CA HIS A 116 -12.22 -1.50 9.01
C HIS A 116 -13.52 -2.31 9.19
N PRO A 117 -14.69 -1.66 9.23
CA PRO A 117 -15.96 -2.34 9.50
C PRO A 117 -16.32 -3.49 8.55
N PHE A 118 -15.79 -3.49 7.34
CA PHE A 118 -15.99 -4.56 6.36
C PHE A 118 -15.02 -5.74 6.52
N CYS A 119 -13.95 -5.59 7.30
CA CYS A 119 -12.93 -6.61 7.52
C CYS A 119 -13.41 -7.62 8.57
N THR A 120 -14.12 -8.65 8.13
CA THR A 120 -14.46 -9.80 8.96
C THR A 120 -13.23 -10.68 9.23
N ASP A 121 -13.29 -11.57 10.23
CA ASP A 121 -12.20 -12.53 10.52
C ASP A 121 -11.86 -13.39 9.30
N ALA A 122 -12.87 -13.79 8.51
CA ALA A 122 -12.66 -14.52 7.26
C ALA A 122 -11.93 -13.69 6.21
N PHE A 123 -12.22 -12.39 6.13
CA PHE A 123 -11.53 -11.48 5.24
C PHE A 123 -10.07 -11.29 5.66
N ILE A 124 -9.82 -11.01 6.95
CA ILE A 124 -8.47 -10.84 7.50
C ILE A 124 -7.64 -12.11 7.26
N LYS A 125 -8.22 -13.30 7.52
CA LYS A 125 -7.56 -14.58 7.23
C LYS A 125 -7.19 -14.69 5.73
N GLY A 126 -8.11 -14.36 4.84
CA GLY A 126 -7.87 -14.38 3.39
C GLY A 126 -6.77 -13.43 2.97
N MET A 127 -6.69 -12.24 3.59
CA MET A 127 -5.63 -11.25 3.34
C MET A 127 -4.27 -11.70 3.87
N ARG A 128 -4.21 -12.40 5.01
CA ARG A 128 -2.99 -13.08 5.48
C ARG A 128 -2.48 -14.09 4.45
N GLU A 129 -3.36 -14.96 3.95
CA GLU A 129 -3.00 -15.92 2.91
C GLU A 129 -2.57 -15.24 1.59
N LEU A 130 -3.16 -14.10 1.25
CA LEU A 130 -2.78 -13.33 0.06
C LEU A 130 -1.41 -12.66 0.24
N SER A 131 -1.11 -12.14 1.44
CA SER A 131 0.18 -11.51 1.74
C SER A 131 1.35 -12.49 1.61
N GLU A 132 1.14 -13.80 1.86
CA GLU A 132 2.15 -14.84 1.68
C GLU A 132 2.52 -15.08 0.20
N LEU A 133 1.73 -14.57 -0.76
CA LEU A 133 2.01 -14.62 -2.20
C LEU A 133 2.75 -13.38 -2.69
N ALA A 134 2.77 -12.31 -1.90
CA ALA A 134 3.40 -11.05 -2.27
C ALA A 134 4.94 -11.11 -2.16
N THR A 135 5.64 -10.38 -3.01
CA THR A 135 7.08 -10.13 -2.89
C THR A 135 7.35 -9.04 -1.87
N VAL A 136 6.50 -8.01 -1.87
CA VAL A 136 6.55 -6.85 -0.97
C VAL A 136 5.17 -6.62 -0.38
N ILE A 137 5.08 -6.33 0.91
CA ILE A 137 3.85 -5.85 1.56
C ILE A 137 4.10 -4.50 2.22
N THR A 138 3.09 -3.59 2.17
CA THR A 138 3.21 -2.21 2.67
C THR A 138 2.18 -1.87 3.76
N PRO A 139 2.04 -2.70 4.81
CA PRO A 139 1.05 -2.46 5.84
C PRO A 139 1.37 -1.21 6.66
N ASN A 140 0.34 -0.49 7.13
CA ASN A 140 0.49 0.36 8.30
C ASN A 140 0.64 -0.50 9.57
N LEU A 141 0.93 0.13 10.73
CA LEU A 141 1.16 -0.62 11.98
C LEU A 141 -0.04 -1.51 12.37
N THR A 142 -1.27 -1.01 12.20
CA THR A 142 -2.50 -1.79 12.51
C THR A 142 -2.61 -3.00 11.62
N GLU A 143 -2.38 -2.84 10.35
CA GLU A 143 -2.45 -3.90 9.34
C GLU A 143 -1.35 -4.93 9.54
N ALA A 144 -0.12 -4.49 9.86
CA ALA A 144 0.98 -5.38 10.20
C ALA A 144 0.63 -6.25 11.41
N CYS A 145 0.06 -5.67 12.47
CA CYS A 145 -0.44 -6.40 13.63
C CYS A 145 -1.54 -7.41 13.27
N LEU A 146 -2.51 -7.00 12.43
CA LEU A 146 -3.57 -7.89 11.95
C LEU A 146 -3.01 -9.04 11.11
N LEU A 147 -2.04 -8.79 10.23
CA LEU A 147 -1.37 -9.83 9.44
C LEU A 147 -0.53 -10.75 10.32
N ALA A 148 0.21 -10.22 11.29
CA ALA A 148 1.06 -10.98 12.19
C ALA A 148 0.30 -11.74 13.27
N ASP A 149 -0.99 -11.43 13.48
CA ASP A 149 -1.81 -11.96 14.60
C ASP A 149 -1.26 -11.55 15.98
N ILE A 150 -0.84 -10.28 16.07
CA ILE A 150 -0.30 -9.65 17.28
C ILE A 150 -1.30 -8.58 17.73
N PRO A 151 -1.66 -8.47 19.01
CA PRO A 151 -2.51 -7.38 19.48
C PRO A 151 -1.81 -6.02 19.30
N TYR A 152 -2.52 -5.08 18.67
CA TYR A 152 -1.98 -3.74 18.42
C TYR A 152 -1.60 -3.02 19.71
N ASP A 153 -2.44 -3.12 20.74
CA ASP A 153 -2.23 -2.41 22.01
C ASP A 153 -0.97 -2.87 22.73
N ASP A 154 -0.61 -4.17 22.60
CA ASP A 154 0.61 -4.71 23.20
C ASP A 154 1.86 -4.10 22.59
N LEU A 155 1.86 -3.86 21.28
CA LEU A 155 2.97 -3.22 20.59
C LEU A 155 2.96 -1.70 20.78
N TYR A 156 1.80 -1.06 20.65
CA TYR A 156 1.66 0.39 20.76
C TYR A 156 1.90 0.95 22.17
N ALA A 157 1.77 0.10 23.20
CA ALA A 157 2.12 0.47 24.57
C ALA A 157 3.61 0.89 24.71
N HIS A 158 4.48 0.34 23.86
CA HIS A 158 5.92 0.60 23.85
C HIS A 158 6.36 1.79 22.97
N ARG A 159 5.41 2.55 22.39
CA ARG A 159 5.71 3.61 21.39
C ARG A 159 6.67 4.73 21.86
N TYR A 160 6.90 4.86 23.16
CA TYR A 160 7.83 5.82 23.76
C TYR A 160 9.12 5.17 24.28
N GLU A 161 9.31 3.87 24.06
CA GLU A 161 10.46 3.11 24.51
C GLU A 161 11.48 2.95 23.38
N GLU A 162 12.76 2.87 23.73
CA GLU A 162 13.86 2.72 22.76
C GLU A 162 13.75 1.42 21.94
N ASP A 163 13.08 0.41 22.46
CA ASP A 163 12.89 -0.88 21.79
C ASP A 163 11.65 -0.95 20.89
N TYR A 164 10.93 0.14 20.69
CA TYR A 164 9.71 0.17 19.88
C TYR A 164 9.95 -0.24 18.42
N LEU A 165 10.91 0.39 17.73
CA LEU A 165 11.27 -0.02 16.36
C LEU A 165 11.82 -1.45 16.30
N PRO A 166 12.73 -1.89 17.21
CA PRO A 166 13.13 -3.29 17.30
C PRO A 166 11.96 -4.27 17.39
N ARG A 167 10.93 -4.00 18.19
CA ARG A 167 9.73 -4.84 18.29
C ARG A 167 8.94 -4.91 16.98
N ILE A 168 8.81 -3.78 16.27
CA ILE A 168 8.18 -3.74 14.94
C ILE A 168 9.02 -4.55 13.95
N GLN A 169 10.33 -4.46 14.03
CA GLN A 169 11.26 -5.26 13.23
C GLN A 169 11.08 -6.76 13.45
N ASP A 170 10.98 -7.21 14.71
CA ASP A 170 10.72 -8.61 15.05
C ASP A 170 9.37 -9.10 14.50
N MET A 171 8.35 -8.26 14.53
CA MET A 171 7.06 -8.55 13.89
C MET A 171 7.21 -8.71 12.37
N CYS A 172 7.97 -7.84 11.71
CA CYS A 172 8.26 -7.95 10.27
C CYS A 172 9.01 -9.26 9.94
N ILE A 173 9.99 -9.65 10.75
CA ILE A 173 10.71 -10.93 10.61
C ILE A 173 9.73 -12.09 10.70
N THR A 174 8.80 -12.07 11.67
CA THR A 174 7.75 -13.09 11.79
C THR A 174 6.90 -13.19 10.52
N LEU A 175 6.55 -12.06 9.89
CA LEU A 175 5.81 -12.04 8.62
C LEU A 175 6.64 -12.62 7.46
N LEU A 176 7.94 -12.28 7.39
CA LEU A 176 8.86 -12.83 6.39
C LEU A 176 9.05 -14.35 6.52
N GLU A 177 9.05 -14.89 7.74
CA GLU A 177 9.21 -16.32 8.00
C GLU A 177 8.00 -17.15 7.58
N ARG A 178 6.80 -16.55 7.54
CA ARG A 178 5.54 -17.24 7.14
C ARG A 178 5.51 -17.56 5.64
N SER A 179 6.28 -16.85 4.82
CA SER A 179 6.26 -17.01 3.37
C SER A 179 7.66 -17.11 2.78
N SER A 180 7.85 -18.04 1.85
CA SER A 180 9.09 -18.10 1.04
C SER A 180 9.10 -17.06 -0.09
N LYS A 181 7.96 -16.48 -0.44
CA LYS A 181 7.82 -15.48 -1.52
C LYS A 181 8.04 -14.05 -1.02
N THR A 182 7.57 -13.73 0.19
CA THR A 182 7.73 -12.40 0.75
C THR A 182 9.19 -12.12 1.06
N GLN A 183 9.72 -11.10 0.41
CA GLN A 183 11.11 -10.68 0.55
C GLN A 183 11.25 -9.42 1.40
N THR A 184 10.21 -8.57 1.42
CA THR A 184 10.24 -7.28 2.10
C THR A 184 8.88 -6.96 2.74
N VAL A 185 8.92 -6.51 3.98
CA VAL A 185 7.79 -5.92 4.72
C VAL A 185 8.15 -4.47 4.97
N ILE A 186 7.30 -3.53 4.54
CA ILE A 186 7.47 -2.10 4.78
C ILE A 186 6.33 -1.62 5.67
N VAL A 187 6.60 -1.44 6.96
CA VAL A 187 5.61 -0.86 7.87
C VAL A 187 5.63 0.65 7.72
N THR A 188 4.49 1.22 7.30
CA THR A 188 4.34 2.65 7.03
C THR A 188 3.68 3.39 8.18
N GLY A 189 3.97 4.69 8.30
CA GLY A 189 3.24 5.58 9.19
C GLY A 189 3.49 5.34 10.68
N ILE A 190 4.64 4.81 11.08
CA ILE A 190 5.00 4.60 12.48
C ILE A 190 5.24 5.96 13.13
N LEU A 191 4.41 6.34 14.10
CA LEU A 191 4.61 7.56 14.87
C LEU A 191 5.66 7.32 15.95
N GLN A 192 6.67 8.17 15.97
CA GLN A 192 7.72 8.21 16.98
C GLN A 192 7.83 9.61 17.56
N GLU A 193 8.24 9.70 18.82
CA GLU A 193 8.52 10.95 19.52
C GLU A 193 9.93 10.90 20.09
N ASP A 194 10.69 11.95 19.89
CA ASP A 194 12.00 12.18 20.51
C ASP A 194 12.11 13.59 21.08
N ALA A 195 13.31 14.00 21.48
CA ALA A 195 13.56 15.31 22.06
C ALA A 195 13.27 16.48 21.11
N ASP A 196 13.31 16.24 19.79
CA ASP A 196 13.14 17.25 18.75
C ASP A 196 11.69 17.30 18.23
N GLY A 197 10.84 16.31 18.55
CA GLY A 197 9.42 16.31 18.21
C GLY A 197 8.85 14.97 17.76
N LEU A 198 7.71 15.05 17.05
CA LEU A 198 7.01 13.90 16.47
C LEU A 198 7.46 13.65 15.03
N TYR A 199 7.70 12.38 14.72
CA TYR A 199 8.14 11.91 13.40
C TYR A 199 7.23 10.81 12.87
N VAL A 200 7.13 10.73 11.55
CA VAL A 200 6.57 9.58 10.83
C VAL A 200 7.73 8.78 10.27
N THR A 201 7.81 7.53 10.68
CA THR A 201 8.84 6.60 10.24
C THR A 201 8.22 5.51 9.37
N ASN A 202 8.87 5.17 8.25
CA ASN A 202 8.60 3.99 7.47
C ASN A 202 9.79 3.04 7.63
N LEU A 203 9.52 1.81 8.08
CA LEU A 203 10.52 0.80 8.35
C LEU A 203 10.36 -0.36 7.36
N ALA A 204 11.37 -0.59 6.55
CA ALA A 204 11.44 -1.74 5.68
C ALA A 204 12.38 -2.80 6.26
N VAL A 205 11.91 -4.03 6.31
CA VAL A 205 12.66 -5.21 6.74
C VAL A 205 12.63 -6.20 5.59
N SER A 206 13.82 -6.52 5.07
CA SER A 206 13.98 -7.59 4.08
C SER A 206 14.79 -8.74 4.66
N ARG A 207 14.97 -9.80 3.88
CA ARG A 207 15.82 -10.92 4.29
C ARG A 207 17.31 -10.56 4.31
N GLU A 208 17.71 -9.49 3.63
CA GLU A 208 19.10 -9.12 3.40
C GLU A 208 19.47 -7.80 4.08
N GLU A 209 18.52 -6.87 4.17
CA GLU A 209 18.78 -5.50 4.64
C GLU A 209 17.59 -4.89 5.39
N PHE A 210 17.89 -3.83 6.15
CA PHE A 210 16.92 -2.93 6.75
C PHE A 210 17.04 -1.57 6.09
N ALA A 211 15.91 -0.93 5.84
CA ALA A 211 15.84 0.43 5.34
C ALA A 211 14.86 1.24 6.19
N CYS A 212 15.14 2.51 6.40
CA CYS A 212 14.30 3.36 7.24
C CYS A 212 14.29 4.79 6.70
N THR A 213 13.12 5.41 6.72
CA THR A 213 12.97 6.84 6.45
C THR A 213 12.15 7.47 7.56
N SER A 214 12.54 8.68 8.00
CA SER A 214 11.80 9.43 9.01
C SER A 214 11.65 10.88 8.58
N THR A 215 10.44 11.44 8.75
CA THR A 215 10.14 12.84 8.46
C THR A 215 9.35 13.45 9.62
N PRO A 216 9.47 14.78 9.86
CA PRO A 216 8.65 15.44 10.84
C PRO A 216 7.16 15.23 10.59
N TYR A 217 6.41 14.89 11.64
CA TYR A 217 4.97 14.72 11.54
C TYR A 217 4.26 16.07 11.51
N THR A 218 3.46 16.31 10.51
CA THR A 218 2.73 17.58 10.33
C THR A 218 1.50 17.74 11.23
N GLY A 219 1.17 16.71 12.02
CA GLY A 219 -0.01 16.69 12.91
C GLY A 219 -1.27 16.18 12.24
N VAL A 220 -1.23 15.89 10.93
CA VAL A 220 -2.40 15.43 10.15
C VAL A 220 -2.02 14.25 9.27
N SER A 221 -2.90 13.25 9.19
CA SER A 221 -2.84 12.17 8.20
C SER A 221 -3.87 12.42 7.09
N PHE A 222 -3.56 12.04 5.87
CA PHE A 222 -4.43 12.22 4.70
C PHE A 222 -4.77 10.90 4.04
N SER A 223 -6.01 10.77 3.57
CA SER A 223 -6.44 9.62 2.76
C SER A 223 -5.62 9.53 1.47
N GLY A 224 -5.30 8.31 1.04
CA GLY A 224 -4.58 8.06 -0.21
C GLY A 224 -3.05 8.17 -0.13
N THR A 225 -2.47 8.59 0.99
CA THR A 225 -1.00 8.60 1.14
C THR A 225 -0.40 7.20 1.09
N GLY A 226 -1.11 6.18 1.61
CA GLY A 226 -0.75 4.77 1.48
C GLY A 226 -0.71 4.32 0.02
N ASP A 227 -1.77 4.61 -0.76
CA ASP A 227 -1.83 4.29 -2.20
C ASP A 227 -0.69 4.93 -2.99
N LEU A 228 -0.38 6.19 -2.70
CA LEU A 228 0.73 6.92 -3.33
C LEU A 228 2.07 6.29 -2.97
N PHE A 229 2.27 5.96 -1.69
CA PHE A 229 3.48 5.30 -1.19
C PHE A 229 3.66 3.93 -1.86
N ALA A 230 2.65 3.06 -1.78
CA ALA A 230 2.69 1.71 -2.34
C ALA A 230 2.94 1.74 -3.86
N SER A 231 2.29 2.66 -4.58
CA SER A 231 2.47 2.82 -6.03
C SER A 231 3.88 3.28 -6.39
N ALA A 232 4.44 4.27 -5.66
CA ALA A 232 5.78 4.76 -5.90
C ALA A 232 6.83 3.67 -5.62
N ILE A 233 6.74 2.98 -4.48
CA ILE A 233 7.61 1.84 -4.15
C ILE A 233 7.53 0.76 -5.22
N CYS A 234 6.30 0.36 -5.63
CA CYS A 234 6.12 -0.64 -6.67
C CYS A 234 6.83 -0.23 -7.97
N GLY A 235 6.64 1.00 -8.42
CA GLY A 235 7.24 1.50 -9.63
C GLY A 235 8.77 1.58 -9.56
N TYR A 236 9.33 2.06 -8.46
CA TYR A 236 10.78 2.12 -8.26
C TYR A 236 11.41 0.72 -8.24
N LEU A 237 10.84 -0.22 -7.47
CA LEU A 237 11.36 -1.58 -7.40
C LEU A 237 11.25 -2.31 -8.74
N VAL A 238 10.17 -2.13 -9.50
CA VAL A 238 10.04 -2.66 -10.86
C VAL A 238 11.08 -2.06 -11.78
N ASN A 239 11.48 -0.80 -11.60
CA ASN A 239 12.56 -0.15 -12.33
C ASN A 239 13.97 -0.63 -11.88
N GLY A 240 14.06 -1.37 -10.78
CA GLY A 240 15.32 -1.89 -10.23
C GLY A 240 16.05 -0.91 -9.30
N THR A 241 15.31 0.09 -8.78
CA THR A 241 15.86 1.01 -7.77
C THR A 241 16.08 0.26 -6.46
N PRO A 242 17.24 0.43 -5.78
CA PRO A 242 17.50 -0.15 -4.46
C PRO A 242 16.46 0.26 -3.42
N LEU A 243 16.17 -0.61 -2.45
CA LEU A 243 15.07 -0.42 -1.49
C LEU A 243 15.17 0.90 -0.72
N GLN A 244 16.34 1.21 -0.13
CA GLN A 244 16.52 2.48 0.62
C GLN A 244 16.29 3.69 -0.30
N GLU A 245 16.86 3.70 -1.50
CA GLU A 245 16.68 4.79 -2.46
C GLU A 245 15.20 4.93 -2.90
N ALA A 246 14.50 3.81 -3.10
CA ALA A 246 13.07 3.83 -3.42
C ALA A 246 12.25 4.46 -2.29
N MET A 247 12.57 4.15 -1.03
CA MET A 247 11.92 4.73 0.13
C MET A 247 12.21 6.23 0.26
N ASP A 248 13.48 6.64 0.13
CA ASP A 248 13.88 8.05 0.22
C ASP A 248 13.19 8.90 -0.84
N ARG A 249 13.22 8.45 -2.11
CA ARG A 249 12.54 9.16 -3.21
C ARG A 249 11.03 9.21 -3.03
N THR A 250 10.43 8.15 -2.49
CA THR A 250 8.98 8.14 -2.21
C THR A 250 8.62 9.18 -1.16
N VAL A 251 9.40 9.28 -0.09
CA VAL A 251 9.20 10.28 0.95
C VAL A 251 9.45 11.70 0.42
N ASP A 252 10.49 11.91 -0.37
CA ASP A 252 10.79 13.20 -1.02
C ASP A 252 9.67 13.67 -1.96
N PHE A 253 8.94 12.73 -2.56
CA PHE A 253 7.75 13.02 -3.34
C PHE A 253 6.55 13.40 -2.48
N LEU A 254 6.30 12.65 -1.39
CA LEU A 254 5.09 12.78 -0.57
C LEU A 254 5.16 13.96 0.40
N GLN A 255 6.30 14.17 1.05
CA GLN A 255 6.44 15.13 2.16
C GLN A 255 5.98 16.54 1.77
N PRO A 256 6.42 17.15 0.66
CA PRO A 256 6.00 18.52 0.31
C PRO A 256 4.51 18.60 -0.05
N ALA A 257 3.90 17.53 -0.55
CA ALA A 257 2.46 17.49 -0.81
C ALA A 257 1.64 17.41 0.49
N ILE A 258 2.16 16.68 1.50
CA ILE A 258 1.57 16.60 2.85
C ILE A 258 1.68 17.97 3.54
N GLU A 259 2.84 18.60 3.48
CA GLU A 259 3.07 19.94 4.05
C GLU A 259 2.16 21.00 3.39
N GLU A 260 2.02 20.98 2.06
CA GLU A 260 1.08 21.87 1.37
C GLU A 260 -0.36 21.64 1.81
N ALA A 261 -0.79 20.37 1.92
CA ALA A 261 -2.13 20.02 2.34
C ALA A 261 -2.41 20.51 3.77
N THR A 262 -1.42 20.32 4.67
CA THR A 262 -1.51 20.76 6.08
C THR A 262 -1.58 22.27 6.18
N ASN A 263 -0.67 23.00 5.51
CA ASN A 263 -0.59 24.46 5.53
C ASN A 263 -1.86 25.13 4.95
N ASN A 264 -2.48 24.48 3.97
CA ASN A 264 -3.73 24.96 3.36
C ASN A 264 -4.99 24.42 4.04
N ALA A 265 -4.86 23.70 5.16
CA ALA A 265 -5.96 23.08 5.90
C ALA A 265 -6.89 22.25 5.01
N ILE A 266 -6.33 21.50 4.04
CA ILE A 266 -7.09 20.61 3.17
C ILE A 266 -7.75 19.54 4.04
N PRO A 267 -9.06 19.27 3.90
CA PRO A 267 -9.70 18.21 4.67
C PRO A 267 -9.07 16.84 4.39
N ARG A 268 -8.89 16.02 5.44
CA ARG A 268 -8.25 14.71 5.37
C ARG A 268 -8.71 13.86 4.19
N ASP A 269 -10.03 13.82 3.96
CA ASP A 269 -10.65 12.93 2.97
C ASP A 269 -10.49 13.40 1.51
N PHE A 270 -10.02 14.64 1.30
CA PHE A 270 -9.67 15.12 -0.05
C PHE A 270 -8.33 14.55 -0.54
N GLY A 271 -7.48 14.06 0.38
CA GLY A 271 -6.12 13.63 0.09
C GLY A 271 -5.18 14.81 -0.14
N ILE A 272 -3.95 14.51 -0.54
CA ILE A 272 -2.89 15.51 -0.77
C ILE A 272 -2.82 15.94 -2.24
N PRO A 273 -2.38 17.17 -2.57
CA PRO A 273 -2.27 17.69 -3.95
C PRO A 273 -1.01 17.17 -4.64
N PHE A 274 -0.83 15.86 -4.69
CA PHE A 274 0.38 15.17 -5.17
C PHE A 274 0.71 15.46 -6.64
N GLN A 275 -0.29 15.82 -7.46
CA GLN A 275 -0.13 16.07 -8.90
C GLN A 275 0.94 17.11 -9.19
N LYS A 276 1.09 18.12 -8.34
CA LYS A 276 2.11 19.16 -8.47
C LYS A 276 3.54 18.65 -8.28
N TYR A 277 3.68 17.51 -7.61
CA TYR A 277 4.95 16.94 -7.19
C TYR A 277 5.38 15.71 -7.99
N LEU A 278 4.59 15.30 -9.00
CA LEU A 278 4.91 14.13 -9.84
C LEU A 278 6.29 14.19 -10.49
N SER A 279 6.78 15.40 -10.78
CA SER A 279 8.14 15.60 -11.33
C SER A 279 9.27 15.19 -10.39
N ARG A 280 9.00 15.02 -9.09
CA ARG A 280 9.98 14.53 -8.10
C ARG A 280 10.19 13.02 -8.16
N LEU A 281 9.32 12.29 -8.85
CA LEU A 281 9.45 10.85 -9.06
C LEU A 281 10.49 10.50 -10.14
N ILE A 282 10.88 11.49 -10.97
CA ILE A 282 11.72 11.28 -12.17
C ILE A 282 13.20 11.52 -11.85
#